data_0e9987b9f28aad4ba90a353d95ca85a8
#
_entry.id   0e9987b9f28aad4ba90a353d95ca85a8
#
_cell.length_a   1.000
_cell.length_b   1.000
_cell.length_c   1.000
_cell.angle_alpha   90.00
_cell.angle_beta   90.00
_cell.angle_gamma   90.00
#
_symmetry.space_group_name_H-M   'P 1'
#
loop_
_entity.id
_entity.type
_entity.pdbx_description
1 polymer ?
#
loop_
_entity_poly.entity_id
_entity_poly.type
_entity_poly.pdbx_seq_one_letter_code
_entity_poly.pdbx_strand_id
1 'polypeptide(L)'
;LSGVNSFLIIVKGVVNIYKLIFRQNNRRASYSCDFQSLKNEWVEINLNVDEFKPYWRGYAYNDYPSLEVSEINSLGIQISDKQEGEFQLEVKYIKAIY
;
A
#
# COMPACT_ATOMS: atom_id res chain seq x y z
N LEU A 1 -9.88 0.68 -13.95
CA LEU A 1 -8.78 -0.09 -13.36
C LEU A 1 -8.99 -1.62 -13.37
N SER A 2 -9.98 -2.12 -14.10
CA SER A 2 -10.16 -3.57 -14.16
C SER A 2 -9.00 -4.23 -14.92
N GLY A 3 -8.61 -5.43 -14.50
CA GLY A 3 -7.49 -6.16 -15.09
C GLY A 3 -6.13 -5.83 -14.51
N VAL A 4 -6.06 -4.98 -13.48
CA VAL A 4 -4.79 -4.64 -12.83
C VAL A 4 -4.30 -5.84 -12.00
N ASN A 5 -3.05 -6.22 -12.18
CA ASN A 5 -2.43 -7.33 -11.45
C ASN A 5 -1.54 -6.86 -10.31
N SER A 6 -0.92 -5.69 -10.45
CA SER A 6 -0.01 -5.18 -9.43
C SER A 6 0.11 -3.67 -9.54
N PHE A 7 0.73 -3.09 -8.51
CA PHE A 7 1.06 -1.67 -8.49
C PHE A 7 2.56 -1.52 -8.37
N LEU A 8 3.12 -0.67 -9.23
CA LEU A 8 4.52 -0.32 -9.18
C LEU A 8 4.66 1.01 -8.46
N ILE A 9 5.46 1.03 -7.39
CA ILE A 9 5.72 2.25 -6.65
C ILE A 9 7.22 2.52 -6.67
N ILE A 10 7.59 3.77 -6.94
CA ILE A 10 9.00 4.18 -6.92
C ILE A 10 9.17 5.20 -5.81
N VAL A 11 9.98 4.86 -4.82
CA VAL A 11 10.13 5.65 -3.60
C VAL A 11 11.58 5.80 -3.21
N LYS A 12 11.84 6.84 -2.42
CA LYS A 12 13.14 7.12 -1.83
C LYS A 12 12.92 7.73 -0.46
N GLY A 13 13.68 7.31 0.52
CA GLY A 13 13.53 7.87 1.85
C GLY A 13 14.45 7.23 2.86
N VAL A 14 14.17 7.46 4.14
CA VAL A 14 14.88 6.74 5.20
C VAL A 14 14.41 5.29 5.22
N VAL A 15 15.27 4.39 5.73
CA VAL A 15 14.92 2.97 5.80
C VAL A 15 13.84 2.77 6.83
N ASN A 16 12.64 2.44 6.36
CA ASN A 16 11.49 2.16 7.20
C ASN A 16 10.54 1.24 6.46
N ILE A 17 9.66 0.61 7.20
CA ILE A 17 8.58 -0.16 6.62
C ILE A 17 7.35 0.75 6.55
N TYR A 18 6.80 0.86 5.37
CA TYR A 18 5.63 1.68 5.09
C TYR A 18 4.48 0.79 4.65
N LYS A 19 3.30 1.36 4.70
CA LYS A 19 2.07 0.65 4.33
C LYS A 19 1.37 1.44 3.24
N LEU A 20 1.13 0.80 2.11
CA LEU A 20 0.28 1.37 1.06
C LEU A 20 -1.13 0.92 1.32
N ILE A 21 -2.06 1.87 1.42
CA ILE A 21 -3.43 1.61 1.86
C ILE A 21 -4.39 2.05 0.77
N PHE A 22 -5.29 1.15 0.39
CA PHE A 22 -6.40 1.47 -0.49
C PHE A 22 -7.72 1.34 0.26
N ARG A 23 -8.61 2.27 0.00
CA ARG A 23 -10.00 2.19 0.44
C ARG A 23 -10.89 2.07 -0.77
N GLN A 24 -11.94 1.28 -0.64
CA GLN A 24 -12.91 1.14 -1.72
C GLN A 24 -14.32 1.39 -1.23
N ASN A 25 -15.18 1.73 -2.19
CA ASN A 25 -16.58 1.99 -1.91
C ASN A 25 -17.24 0.72 -1.37
N ASN A 26 -18.24 0.89 -0.50
CA ASN A 26 -19.09 -0.17 0.00
C ASN A 26 -18.37 -1.20 0.87
N ARG A 27 -17.16 -0.90 1.33
CA ARG A 27 -16.44 -1.79 2.24
C ARG A 27 -15.88 -1.05 3.42
N ARG A 28 -16.06 -1.62 4.60
CA ARG A 28 -15.57 -1.06 5.84
C ARG A 28 -14.06 -1.20 5.97
N ALA A 29 -13.54 -2.33 5.53
CA ALA A 29 -12.11 -2.59 5.64
C ALA A 29 -11.31 -1.74 4.65
N SER A 30 -10.11 -1.34 5.07
CA SER A 30 -9.09 -0.84 4.15
C SER A 30 -8.17 -1.99 3.78
N TYR A 31 -7.57 -1.92 2.61
CA TYR A 31 -6.65 -2.94 2.13
C TYR A 31 -5.25 -2.37 2.12
N SER A 32 -4.32 -3.08 2.72
CA SER A 32 -2.96 -2.58 2.85
C SER A 32 -1.91 -3.64 2.56
N CYS A 33 -0.76 -3.16 2.14
CA CYS A 33 0.40 -3.99 1.84
C CYS A 33 1.65 -3.23 2.30
N ASP A 34 2.54 -3.94 2.98
CA ASP A 34 3.78 -3.36 3.48
C ASP A 34 4.84 -3.30 2.38
N PHE A 35 5.66 -2.27 2.43
CA PHE A 35 6.85 -2.17 1.58
C PHE A 35 7.96 -1.47 2.34
N GLN A 36 9.21 -1.67 1.92
CA GLN A 36 10.37 -1.10 2.58
C GLN A 36 11.13 -0.22 1.62
N SER A 37 11.50 0.99 2.07
CA SER A 37 12.37 1.88 1.32
C SER A 37 13.83 1.56 1.58
N LEU A 38 14.71 2.03 0.67
CA LEU A 38 16.14 1.99 0.85
C LEU A 38 16.66 3.37 1.21
N LYS A 39 17.73 3.42 1.99
CA LYS A 39 18.28 4.68 2.48
C LYS A 39 18.82 5.53 1.33
N ASN A 40 18.19 6.69 1.12
CA ASN A 40 18.61 7.67 0.13
C ASN A 40 18.75 7.13 -1.30
N GLU A 41 18.04 6.08 -1.63
CA GLU A 41 18.06 5.50 -2.97
C GLU A 41 16.65 5.35 -3.48
N TRP A 42 16.46 5.59 -4.77
CA TRP A 42 15.20 5.28 -5.43
C TRP A 42 15.09 3.77 -5.57
N VAL A 43 14.00 3.24 -5.10
CA VAL A 43 13.72 1.82 -5.21
C VAL A 43 12.38 1.62 -5.90
N GLU A 44 12.35 0.66 -6.79
CA GLU A 44 11.19 0.27 -7.55
C GLU A 44 10.60 -0.98 -6.91
N ILE A 45 9.36 -0.89 -6.46
CA ILE A 45 8.71 -1.95 -5.70
C ILE A 45 7.43 -2.34 -6.43
N ASN A 46 7.26 -3.64 -6.65
CA ASN A 46 6.07 -4.18 -7.30
C ASN A 46 5.23 -4.90 -6.24
N LEU A 47 4.00 -4.41 -6.03
CA LEU A 47 3.08 -4.96 -5.04
C LEU A 47 1.92 -5.62 -5.77
N ASN A 48 1.82 -6.94 -5.65
CA ASN A 48 0.72 -7.68 -6.28
C ASN A 48 -0.61 -7.38 -5.58
N VAL A 49 -1.67 -7.35 -6.36
CA VAL A 49 -3.01 -7.03 -5.83
C VAL A 49 -3.41 -7.99 -4.71
N ASP A 50 -3.08 -9.27 -4.85
CA ASP A 50 -3.45 -10.27 -3.84
C ASP A 50 -2.59 -10.21 -2.57
N GLU A 51 -1.56 -9.38 -2.53
CA GLU A 51 -0.80 -9.11 -1.32
C GLU A 51 -1.49 -8.08 -0.42
N PHE A 52 -2.48 -7.37 -0.93
CA PHE A 52 -3.25 -6.40 -0.15
C PHE A 52 -4.30 -7.14 0.68
N LYS A 53 -4.20 -7.01 2.00
CA LYS A 53 -5.07 -7.72 2.92
C LYS A 53 -6.05 -6.74 3.59
N PRO A 54 -7.28 -7.19 3.90
CA PRO A 54 -8.27 -6.30 4.51
C PRO A 54 -8.05 -6.15 6.01
N TYR A 55 -8.14 -4.91 6.49
CA TYR A 55 -8.01 -4.56 7.90
C TYR A 55 -9.12 -3.60 8.31
N TRP A 56 -9.57 -3.74 9.55
CA TRP A 56 -10.49 -2.81 10.17
C TRP A 56 -10.04 -2.54 11.59
N ARG A 57 -9.74 -1.26 11.88
CA ARG A 57 -9.24 -0.83 13.19
C ARG A 57 -8.07 -1.68 13.70
N GLY A 58 -7.15 -2.02 12.80
CA GLY A 58 -5.97 -2.80 13.14
C GLY A 58 -6.17 -4.30 13.16
N TYR A 59 -7.39 -4.79 12.95
CA TYR A 59 -7.66 -6.23 12.93
C TYR A 59 -7.73 -6.73 11.49
N ALA A 60 -7.03 -7.83 11.23
CA ALA A 60 -7.09 -8.49 9.93
C ALA A 60 -8.37 -9.33 9.83
N TYR A 61 -8.99 -9.29 8.66
CA TYR A 61 -10.14 -10.14 8.37
C TYR A 61 -9.68 -11.42 7.72
N ASN A 62 -10.30 -12.55 8.10
CA ASN A 62 -9.97 -13.85 7.51
C ASN A 62 -10.81 -14.17 6.29
N ASP A 63 -12.10 -13.85 6.30
CA ASP A 63 -13.03 -14.21 5.24
C ASP A 63 -13.67 -12.98 4.61
N TYR A 64 -12.87 -11.98 4.35
CA TYR A 64 -13.33 -10.76 3.73
C TYR A 64 -13.06 -10.82 2.22
N PRO A 65 -13.93 -10.23 1.39
CA PRO A 65 -13.69 -10.22 -0.06
C PRO A 65 -12.36 -9.55 -0.41
N SER A 66 -11.74 -10.03 -1.49
CA SER A 66 -10.48 -9.47 -1.97
C SER A 66 -10.67 -8.04 -2.49
N LEU A 67 -9.59 -7.29 -2.55
CA LEU A 67 -9.58 -5.94 -3.09
C LEU A 67 -10.11 -5.93 -4.53
N GLU A 68 -11.10 -5.09 -4.78
CA GLU A 68 -11.60 -4.85 -6.14
C GLU A 68 -11.02 -3.54 -6.65
N VAL A 69 -10.03 -3.63 -7.52
CA VAL A 69 -9.26 -2.47 -7.97
C VAL A 69 -10.15 -1.42 -8.61
N SER A 70 -11.18 -1.84 -9.33
CA SER A 70 -12.11 -0.91 -9.98
C SER A 70 -12.93 -0.06 -8.99
N GLU A 71 -12.99 -0.47 -7.73
CA GLU A 71 -13.77 0.21 -6.69
C GLU A 71 -12.92 1.05 -5.74
N ILE A 72 -11.63 1.16 -5.98
CA ILE A 72 -10.75 1.97 -5.16
C ILE A 72 -11.14 3.44 -5.29
N ASN A 73 -11.38 4.10 -4.16
CA ASN A 73 -11.75 5.52 -4.14
C ASN A 73 -10.75 6.40 -3.41
N SER A 74 -9.79 5.82 -2.71
CA SER A 74 -8.73 6.60 -2.07
C SER A 74 -7.51 5.75 -1.81
N LEU A 75 -6.38 6.44 -1.65
CA LEU A 75 -5.13 5.78 -1.37
C LEU A 75 -4.35 6.59 -0.34
N GLY A 76 -3.57 5.91 0.48
CA GLY A 76 -2.72 6.56 1.47
C GLY A 76 -1.46 5.77 1.73
N ILE A 77 -0.50 6.43 2.34
CA ILE A 77 0.75 5.81 2.76
C ILE A 77 1.00 6.22 4.20
N GLN A 78 1.31 5.25 5.04
CA GLN A 78 1.67 5.55 6.42
C GLN A 78 2.85 4.70 6.85
N ILE A 79 3.53 5.12 7.91
CA ILE A 79 4.58 4.31 8.51
C ILE A 79 3.93 3.12 9.18
N SER A 80 4.46 1.94 8.88
CA SER A 80 4.05 0.71 9.55
C SER A 80 4.75 0.64 10.90
N ASP A 81 4.08 0.10 11.89
CA ASP A 81 4.59 -0.04 13.25
C ASP A 81 4.77 1.30 13.96
N LYS A 82 5.13 1.22 15.24
CA LYS A 82 5.35 2.40 16.08
C LYS A 82 6.78 2.88 15.95
N GLN A 83 7.12 3.40 14.79
CA GLN A 83 8.48 3.91 14.56
C GLN A 83 8.57 5.34 15.04
N GLU A 84 9.62 5.65 15.78
CA GLU A 84 9.87 6.99 16.28
C GLU A 84 10.93 7.68 15.43
N GLY A 85 10.93 9.02 15.46
CA GLY A 85 11.89 9.83 14.79
C GLY A 85 11.36 10.41 13.49
N GLU A 86 12.23 11.12 12.80
CA GLU A 86 11.89 11.72 11.52
C GLU A 86 11.76 10.66 10.46
N PHE A 87 10.73 10.81 9.64
CA PHE A 87 10.68 10.02 8.43
C PHE A 87 10.48 10.94 7.25
N GLN A 88 11.08 10.57 6.14
CA GLN A 88 10.86 11.21 4.86
C GLN A 88 10.68 10.13 3.83
N LEU A 89 9.63 10.26 3.05
CA LEU A 89 9.40 9.38 1.93
C LEU A 89 9.04 10.23 0.73
N GLU A 90 9.84 10.12 -0.31
CA GLU A 90 9.54 10.72 -1.59
C GLU A 90 8.96 9.66 -2.49
N VAL A 91 7.83 9.97 -3.09
CA VAL A 91 7.18 9.05 -4.02
C VAL A 91 7.24 9.66 -5.40
N LYS A 92 7.88 8.96 -6.32
CA LYS A 92 7.98 9.44 -7.69
C LYS A 92 6.67 9.23 -8.42
N TYR A 93 6.14 8.01 -8.34
CA TYR A 93 4.80 7.71 -8.84
C TYR A 93 4.35 6.34 -8.35
N ILE A 94 3.04 6.11 -8.48
CA ILE A 94 2.42 4.82 -8.28
C ILE A 94 1.70 4.49 -9.57
N LYS A 95 2.00 3.34 -10.15
CA LYS A 95 1.49 2.95 -11.46
C LYS A 95 0.79 1.60 -11.38
N ALA A 96 -0.38 1.52 -12.00
CA ALA A 96 -1.10 0.26 -12.12
C ALA A 96 -0.49 -0.56 -13.27
N ILE A 97 -0.25 -1.83 -13.01
CA ILE A 97 0.33 -2.76 -13.99
C ILE A 97 -0.70 -3.81 -14.34
N TYR A 98 -0.94 -3.96 -15.62
CA TYR A 98 -1.93 -4.89 -16.15
C TYR A 98 -1.32 -6.22 -16.56
#